data_652a24ee9f4f27314b99be66a832ce4e
#
_entry.id   652a24ee9f4f27314b99be66a832ce4e
#
_cell.length_a   1.000
_cell.length_b   1.000
_cell.length_c   1.000
_cell.angle_alpha   90.00
_cell.angle_beta   90.00
_cell.angle_gamma   90.00
#
_symmetry.space_group_name_H-M   'P 1'
#
loop_
_entity.id
_entity.type
_entity.pdbx_description
1 polymer ?
#
loop_
_entity_poly.entity_id
_entity_poly.type
_entity_poly.pdbx_seq_one_letter_code
_entity_poly.pdbx_strand_id
1 'polypeptide(L)'
;ESLKSGRAWLISGTRGSGKTAFPEALAAACNLSMCVVAGRDGLKQEEILYDWDSEEQEVWMREHLALAKQLPTEEKAEFLDNARRSKWQRRFLILGEVGIAYDLAASAAVSSPHKPPPVLILDESDKFGPSIEDSLLMPLERGLIYIPRFEGGTIGISDWRFRPIVITTSNDLRHKLSSPFISRHVFSRFASPSLVKELEILSTRNKRATSAHLALATKLIDAVRGIAGIED
;
A
#
# COMPACT_ATOMS: atom_id res chain seq x y z
N GLU A 1 -1.79 3.05 -19.35
CA GLU A 1 -2.34 1.68 -19.50
C GLU A 1 -2.80 1.11 -18.16
N SER A 2 -1.99 1.23 -17.08
CA SER A 2 -2.36 0.75 -15.74
C SER A 2 -3.74 1.26 -15.30
N LEU A 3 -3.97 2.57 -15.34
CA LEU A 3 -5.26 3.18 -14.96
C LEU A 3 -6.43 2.72 -15.84
N LYS A 4 -6.17 2.39 -17.12
CA LYS A 4 -7.22 1.92 -18.05
C LYS A 4 -7.54 0.44 -17.88
N SER A 5 -6.62 -0.35 -17.36
CA SER A 5 -6.77 -1.79 -17.17
C SER A 5 -7.11 -2.19 -15.73
N GLY A 6 -7.05 -1.25 -14.78
CA GLY A 6 -7.19 -1.51 -13.35
C GLY A 6 -6.08 -2.38 -12.75
N ARG A 7 -4.95 -2.53 -13.46
CA ARG A 7 -3.78 -3.29 -13.00
C ARG A 7 -2.85 -2.37 -12.20
N ALA A 8 -2.13 -2.93 -11.26
CA ALA A 8 -1.09 -2.22 -10.53
C ALA A 8 0.05 -1.78 -11.48
N TRP A 9 0.79 -0.76 -11.10
CA TRP A 9 1.92 -0.24 -11.86
C TRP A 9 3.23 -0.53 -11.13
N LEU A 10 4.09 -1.36 -11.71
CA LEU A 10 5.43 -1.64 -11.19
C LEU A 10 6.45 -0.73 -11.87
N ILE A 11 7.10 0.09 -11.06
CA ILE A 11 8.16 1.00 -11.49
C ILE A 11 9.50 0.48 -10.95
N SER A 12 10.38 0.04 -11.82
CA SER A 12 11.76 -0.31 -11.46
C SER A 12 12.76 0.77 -11.89
N GLY A 13 13.95 0.70 -11.37
CA GLY A 13 15.05 1.60 -11.75
C GLY A 13 16.07 1.79 -10.64
N THR A 14 17.12 2.53 -10.95
CA THR A 14 18.20 2.84 -10.02
C THR A 14 17.73 3.68 -8.84
N ARG A 15 18.49 3.69 -7.75
CA ARG A 15 18.26 4.61 -6.64
C ARG A 15 18.39 6.06 -7.12
N GLY A 16 17.50 6.93 -6.62
CA GLY A 16 17.51 8.35 -7.01
C GLY A 16 16.80 8.67 -8.33
N SER A 17 16.27 7.67 -9.08
CA SER A 17 15.54 7.92 -10.34
C SER A 17 14.14 8.53 -10.16
N GLY A 18 13.71 8.81 -8.93
CA GLY A 18 12.42 9.47 -8.65
C GLY A 18 11.23 8.52 -8.51
N LYS A 19 11.46 7.20 -8.39
CA LYS A 19 10.38 6.19 -8.29
C LYS A 19 9.40 6.43 -7.15
N THR A 20 9.90 6.74 -5.95
CA THR A 20 9.07 7.03 -4.77
C THR A 20 8.42 8.41 -4.86
N ALA A 21 9.15 9.40 -5.37
CA ALA A 21 8.64 10.77 -5.49
C ALA A 21 7.50 10.91 -6.53
N PHE A 22 7.46 10.05 -7.56
CA PHE A 22 6.45 10.10 -8.60
C PHE A 22 5.03 9.80 -8.08
N PRO A 23 4.76 8.67 -7.37
CA PRO A 23 3.43 8.40 -6.85
C PRO A 23 2.97 9.42 -5.81
N GLU A 24 3.87 9.96 -5.00
CA GLU A 24 3.56 11.04 -4.04
C GLU A 24 3.13 12.33 -4.80
N ALA A 25 3.88 12.71 -5.82
CA ALA A 25 3.55 13.87 -6.65
C ALA A 25 2.22 13.67 -7.40
N LEU A 26 1.95 12.45 -7.90
CA LEU A 26 0.68 12.12 -8.54
C LEU A 26 -0.49 12.26 -7.56
N ALA A 27 -0.37 11.69 -6.37
CA ALA A 27 -1.40 11.80 -5.33
C ALA A 27 -1.67 13.25 -4.94
N ALA A 28 -0.60 14.04 -4.74
CA ALA A 28 -0.70 15.46 -4.42
C ALA A 28 -1.35 16.28 -5.55
N ALA A 29 -0.92 16.07 -6.81
CA ALA A 29 -1.44 16.80 -7.97
C ALA A 29 -2.92 16.52 -8.24
N CYS A 30 -3.38 15.30 -7.92
CA CYS A 30 -4.77 14.88 -8.11
C CYS A 30 -5.60 15.00 -6.81
N ASN A 31 -5.04 15.49 -5.73
CA ASN A 31 -5.68 15.58 -4.40
C ASN A 31 -6.28 14.24 -3.94
N LEU A 32 -5.50 13.16 -4.07
CA LEU A 32 -5.90 11.81 -3.70
C LEU A 32 -5.41 11.45 -2.29
N SER A 33 -6.20 10.67 -1.58
CA SER A 33 -5.75 10.01 -0.35
C SER A 33 -4.65 9.01 -0.68
N MET A 34 -3.67 8.87 0.20
CA MET A 34 -2.49 8.02 -0.04
C MET A 34 -2.26 7.09 1.15
N CYS A 35 -2.04 5.82 0.85
CA CYS A 35 -1.58 4.78 1.78
C CYS A 35 -0.22 4.29 1.32
N VAL A 36 0.72 4.06 2.24
CA VAL A 36 2.10 3.69 1.91
C VAL A 36 2.55 2.50 2.73
N VAL A 37 3.00 1.46 2.05
CA VAL A 37 3.70 0.32 2.64
C VAL A 37 5.15 0.38 2.23
N ALA A 38 6.05 0.61 3.18
CA ALA A 38 7.49 0.57 2.94
C ALA A 38 8.03 -0.85 3.13
N GLY A 39 8.73 -1.36 2.13
CA GLY A 39 9.36 -2.67 2.19
C GLY A 39 10.47 -2.71 3.24
N ARG A 40 10.45 -3.75 4.08
CA ARG A 40 11.47 -4.01 5.11
C ARG A 40 11.56 -5.49 5.42
N ASP A 41 12.70 -5.90 5.94
CA ASP A 41 12.89 -7.26 6.41
C ASP A 41 11.95 -7.56 7.59
N GLY A 42 11.35 -8.74 7.58
CA GLY A 42 10.44 -9.18 8.64
C GLY A 42 9.04 -8.53 8.61
N LEU A 43 8.69 -7.81 7.55
CA LEU A 43 7.33 -7.30 7.36
C LEU A 43 6.32 -8.46 7.35
N LYS A 44 5.23 -8.32 8.10
CA LYS A 44 4.19 -9.34 8.20
C LYS A 44 2.93 -8.92 7.48
N GLN A 45 2.15 -9.89 7.01
CA GLN A 45 0.89 -9.61 6.31
C GLN A 45 -0.14 -8.93 7.22
N GLU A 46 -0.15 -9.27 8.53
CA GLU A 46 -1.04 -8.67 9.52
C GLU A 46 -0.81 -7.16 9.65
N GLU A 47 0.43 -6.71 9.47
CA GLU A 47 0.78 -5.30 9.53
C GLU A 47 0.27 -4.50 8.33
N ILE A 48 0.16 -5.14 7.15
CA ILE A 48 -0.19 -4.44 5.92
C ILE A 48 -1.64 -4.66 5.48
N LEU A 49 -2.22 -5.82 5.77
CA LEU A 49 -3.59 -6.16 5.37
C LEU A 49 -4.59 -5.89 6.50
N TYR A 50 -4.58 -6.75 7.49
CA TYR A 50 -5.46 -6.64 8.66
C TYR A 50 -4.98 -7.54 9.80
N ASP A 51 -5.38 -7.18 10.99
CA ASP A 51 -5.26 -8.01 12.21
C ASP A 51 -6.56 -7.92 13.02
N TRP A 52 -6.73 -8.81 13.98
CA TRP A 52 -7.83 -8.78 14.92
C TRP A 52 -7.39 -8.17 16.24
N ASP A 53 -8.17 -7.24 16.77
CA ASP A 53 -7.99 -6.69 18.11
C ASP A 53 -8.32 -7.77 19.16
N SER A 54 -7.35 -8.61 19.45
CA SER A 54 -7.49 -9.73 20.38
C SER A 54 -7.78 -9.26 21.79
N GLU A 55 -7.25 -8.11 22.20
CA GLU A 55 -7.47 -7.55 23.54
C GLU A 55 -8.93 -7.11 23.69
N GLU A 56 -9.46 -6.35 22.76
CA GLU A 56 -10.86 -5.94 22.74
C GLU A 56 -11.80 -7.15 22.59
N GLN A 57 -11.43 -8.16 21.81
CA GLN A 57 -12.21 -9.41 21.72
C GLN A 57 -12.27 -10.16 23.04
N GLU A 58 -11.19 -10.17 23.81
CA GLU A 58 -11.16 -10.79 25.15
C GLU A 58 -12.01 -10.01 26.15
N VAL A 59 -11.91 -8.68 26.17
CA VAL A 59 -12.75 -7.81 27.00
C VAL A 59 -14.23 -8.06 26.69
N TRP A 60 -14.59 -8.03 25.40
CA TRP A 60 -15.94 -8.33 24.92
C TRP A 60 -16.47 -9.68 25.43
N MET A 61 -15.68 -10.74 25.30
CA MET A 61 -16.09 -12.06 25.74
C MET A 61 -16.20 -12.15 27.25
N ARG A 62 -15.33 -11.49 28.03
CA ARG A 62 -15.38 -11.46 29.49
C ARG A 62 -16.63 -10.77 30.00
N GLU A 63 -17.00 -9.64 29.40
CA GLU A 63 -18.23 -8.92 29.73
C GLU A 63 -19.47 -9.76 29.45
N HIS A 64 -19.54 -10.43 28.27
CA HIS A 64 -20.66 -11.27 27.91
C HIS A 64 -20.77 -12.52 28.78
N LEU A 65 -19.65 -13.08 29.22
CA LEU A 65 -19.63 -14.16 30.20
C LEU A 65 -20.18 -13.72 31.58
N ALA A 66 -19.89 -12.49 32.00
CA ALA A 66 -20.42 -11.92 33.23
C ALA A 66 -21.94 -11.70 33.14
N LEU A 67 -22.41 -11.13 32.03
CA LEU A 67 -23.83 -10.92 31.76
C LEU A 67 -24.60 -12.24 31.66
N ALA A 68 -24.03 -13.25 31.02
CA ALA A 68 -24.64 -14.57 30.89
C ALA A 68 -24.92 -15.25 32.22
N LYS A 69 -24.18 -14.92 33.32
CA LYS A 69 -24.45 -15.47 34.65
C LYS A 69 -25.81 -15.05 35.21
N GLN A 70 -26.36 -13.92 34.72
CA GLN A 70 -27.64 -13.37 35.15
C GLN A 70 -28.83 -13.88 34.34
N LEU A 71 -28.57 -14.58 33.22
CA LEU A 71 -29.61 -15.10 32.33
C LEU A 71 -30.12 -16.46 32.78
N PRO A 72 -31.40 -16.81 32.41
CA PRO A 72 -31.91 -18.16 32.56
C PRO A 72 -31.09 -19.18 31.78
N THR A 73 -31.01 -20.41 32.28
CA THR A 73 -30.17 -21.46 31.68
C THR A 73 -30.47 -21.72 30.21
N GLU A 74 -31.72 -21.59 29.81
CA GLU A 74 -32.19 -21.83 28.46
C GLU A 74 -31.68 -20.77 27.46
N GLU A 75 -31.56 -19.51 27.89
CA GLU A 75 -31.11 -18.39 27.05
C GLU A 75 -29.59 -18.26 26.99
N LYS A 76 -28.90 -18.81 27.96
CA LYS A 76 -27.46 -18.66 28.18
C LYS A 76 -26.61 -19.13 27.00
N ALA A 77 -26.98 -20.27 26.43
CA ALA A 77 -26.24 -20.90 25.34
C ALA A 77 -26.31 -20.06 24.06
N GLU A 78 -27.50 -19.59 23.70
CA GLU A 78 -27.74 -18.76 22.54
C GLU A 78 -27.07 -17.38 22.66
N PHE A 79 -27.16 -16.76 23.86
CA PHE A 79 -26.51 -15.47 24.14
C PHE A 79 -24.99 -15.56 23.97
N LEU A 80 -24.36 -16.60 24.52
CA LEU A 80 -22.90 -16.79 24.40
C LEU A 80 -22.48 -17.15 22.98
N ASP A 81 -23.30 -17.90 22.24
CA ASP A 81 -23.01 -18.20 20.83
C ASP A 81 -23.06 -16.92 19.98
N ASN A 82 -24.07 -16.09 20.20
CA ASN A 82 -24.17 -14.78 19.56
C ASN A 82 -22.96 -13.87 19.90
N ALA A 83 -22.53 -13.84 21.16
CA ALA A 83 -21.34 -13.10 21.56
C ALA A 83 -20.05 -13.61 20.87
N ARG A 84 -19.90 -14.95 20.74
CA ARG A 84 -18.79 -15.56 20.02
C ARG A 84 -18.76 -15.23 18.54
N ARG A 85 -19.92 -15.14 17.88
CA ARG A 85 -20.03 -14.71 16.47
C ARG A 85 -19.71 -13.22 16.33
N SER A 86 -20.23 -12.40 17.24
CA SER A 86 -20.09 -10.96 17.20
C SER A 86 -18.65 -10.47 17.39
N LYS A 87 -17.75 -11.28 17.96
CA LYS A 87 -16.32 -10.91 18.08
C LYS A 87 -15.58 -10.85 16.73
N TRP A 88 -16.21 -11.29 15.62
CA TRP A 88 -15.65 -11.24 14.28
C TRP A 88 -16.23 -10.11 13.43
N GLN A 89 -16.81 -9.09 14.07
CA GLN A 89 -17.36 -7.91 13.42
C GLN A 89 -16.28 -6.86 13.10
N ARG A 90 -16.64 -5.92 12.24
CA ARG A 90 -15.77 -4.84 11.75
C ARG A 90 -15.08 -4.04 12.86
N ARG A 91 -15.74 -3.83 13.99
CA ARG A 91 -15.20 -3.06 15.12
C ARG A 91 -13.95 -3.64 15.77
N PHE A 92 -13.73 -4.95 15.65
CA PHE A 92 -12.54 -5.64 16.14
C PHE A 92 -11.47 -5.84 15.08
N LEU A 93 -11.66 -5.28 13.88
CA LEU A 93 -10.74 -5.43 12.78
C LEU A 93 -9.84 -4.21 12.70
N ILE A 94 -8.55 -4.42 12.87
CA ILE A 94 -7.50 -3.42 12.67
C ILE A 94 -6.99 -3.56 11.24
N LEU A 95 -7.06 -2.48 10.47
CA LEU A 95 -6.56 -2.49 9.09
C LEU A 95 -5.15 -1.93 9.01
N GLY A 96 -4.28 -2.63 8.29
CA GLY A 96 -3.02 -2.10 7.80
C GLY A 96 -3.23 -1.22 6.55
N GLU A 97 -2.18 -0.61 6.05
CA GLU A 97 -2.25 0.39 4.96
C GLU A 97 -2.90 -0.15 3.67
N VAL A 98 -2.66 -1.41 3.31
CA VAL A 98 -3.35 -2.05 2.18
C VAL A 98 -4.84 -2.19 2.50
N GLY A 99 -5.17 -2.71 3.69
CA GLY A 99 -6.55 -2.84 4.14
C GLY A 99 -7.29 -1.51 4.11
N ILE A 100 -6.67 -0.45 4.63
CA ILE A 100 -7.21 0.92 4.63
C ILE A 100 -7.48 1.41 3.20
N ALA A 101 -6.52 1.23 2.27
CA ALA A 101 -6.69 1.67 0.90
C ALA A 101 -7.88 1.00 0.21
N TYR A 102 -8.05 -0.32 0.40
CA TYR A 102 -9.17 -1.06 -0.18
C TYR A 102 -10.52 -0.75 0.49
N ASP A 103 -10.54 -0.51 1.81
CA ASP A 103 -11.73 -0.10 2.56
C ASP A 103 -12.20 1.30 2.15
N LEU A 104 -11.26 2.25 2.02
CA LEU A 104 -11.54 3.60 1.52
C LEU A 104 -12.08 3.58 0.09
N ALA A 105 -11.52 2.75 -0.78
CA ALA A 105 -11.97 2.59 -2.15
C ALA A 105 -13.41 2.06 -2.22
N ALA A 106 -13.72 1.02 -1.45
CA ALA A 106 -15.07 0.47 -1.37
C ALA A 106 -16.08 1.47 -0.79
N SER A 107 -15.71 2.16 0.28
CA SER A 107 -16.56 3.18 0.91
C SER A 107 -16.82 4.36 -0.03
N ALA A 108 -15.79 4.81 -0.77
CA ALA A 108 -15.94 5.90 -1.73
C ALA A 108 -16.83 5.51 -2.92
N ALA A 109 -16.75 4.28 -3.40
CA ALA A 109 -17.59 3.79 -4.49
C ALA A 109 -19.09 3.85 -4.18
N VAL A 110 -19.46 3.66 -2.90
CA VAL A 110 -20.85 3.71 -2.44
C VAL A 110 -21.28 5.13 -2.13
N SER A 111 -20.47 5.88 -1.36
CA SER A 111 -20.87 7.20 -0.83
C SER A 111 -20.60 8.36 -1.80
N SER A 112 -19.64 8.22 -2.68
CA SER A 112 -19.17 9.28 -3.58
C SER A 112 -18.56 8.70 -4.86
N PRO A 113 -19.36 8.11 -5.76
CA PRO A 113 -18.87 7.38 -6.93
C PRO A 113 -18.08 8.25 -7.93
N HIS A 114 -18.14 9.57 -7.79
CA HIS A 114 -17.35 10.51 -8.59
C HIS A 114 -15.99 10.88 -7.94
N LYS A 115 -15.77 10.48 -6.68
CA LYS A 115 -14.49 10.69 -6.02
C LYS A 115 -13.48 9.66 -6.53
N PRO A 116 -12.30 10.10 -6.98
CA PRO A 116 -11.28 9.15 -7.42
C PRO A 116 -10.80 8.27 -6.26
N PRO A 117 -10.39 7.03 -6.56
CA PRO A 117 -9.92 6.09 -5.55
C PRO A 117 -8.58 6.55 -4.93
N PRO A 118 -8.24 6.05 -3.73
CA PRO A 118 -6.95 6.35 -3.10
C PRO A 118 -5.78 5.77 -3.90
N VAL A 119 -4.58 6.34 -3.68
CA VAL A 119 -3.32 5.76 -4.16
C VAL A 119 -2.74 4.86 -3.07
N LEU A 120 -2.40 3.63 -3.43
CA LEU A 120 -1.64 2.71 -2.58
C LEU A 120 -0.23 2.59 -3.16
N ILE A 121 0.77 2.95 -2.36
CA ILE A 121 2.18 2.84 -2.70
C ILE A 121 2.77 1.63 -1.99
N LEU A 122 3.31 0.68 -2.76
CA LEU A 122 4.09 -0.45 -2.28
C LEU A 122 5.58 -0.12 -2.57
N ASP A 123 6.21 0.58 -1.64
CA ASP A 123 7.58 1.09 -1.85
C ASP A 123 8.64 0.06 -1.51
N GLU A 124 9.74 0.04 -2.26
CA GLU A 124 10.85 -0.89 -2.10
C GLU A 124 10.42 -2.36 -2.04
N SER A 125 9.56 -2.78 -2.97
CA SER A 125 9.00 -4.16 -3.00
C SER A 125 10.06 -5.25 -3.12
N ASP A 126 11.27 -4.94 -3.59
CA ASP A 126 12.44 -5.84 -3.55
C ASP A 126 12.88 -6.22 -2.12
N LYS A 127 12.27 -5.65 -1.09
CA LYS A 127 12.45 -6.05 0.31
C LYS A 127 11.27 -6.87 0.87
N PHE A 128 10.23 -7.10 0.08
CA PHE A 128 9.11 -7.95 0.50
C PHE A 128 9.55 -9.42 0.54
N GLY A 129 9.14 -10.12 1.59
CA GLY A 129 9.27 -11.58 1.62
C GLY A 129 8.21 -12.25 0.74
N PRO A 130 8.40 -13.52 0.35
CA PRO A 130 7.44 -14.26 -0.49
C PRO A 130 6.02 -14.27 0.08
N SER A 131 5.85 -14.37 1.40
CA SER A 131 4.54 -14.36 2.05
C SER A 131 3.78 -13.03 1.85
N ILE A 132 4.50 -11.92 1.78
CA ILE A 132 3.91 -10.60 1.50
C ILE A 132 3.46 -10.54 0.05
N GLU A 133 4.31 -10.97 -0.90
CA GLU A 133 3.92 -11.01 -2.31
C GLU A 133 2.68 -11.88 -2.52
N ASP A 134 2.65 -13.09 -1.95
CA ASP A 134 1.51 -14.01 -2.04
C ASP A 134 0.23 -13.40 -1.45
N SER A 135 0.33 -12.72 -0.31
CA SER A 135 -0.82 -12.08 0.35
C SER A 135 -1.42 -10.93 -0.48
N LEU A 136 -0.61 -10.29 -1.34
CA LEU A 136 -1.04 -9.20 -2.22
C LEU A 136 -1.65 -9.68 -3.55
N LEU A 137 -1.48 -10.96 -3.93
CA LEU A 137 -1.96 -11.45 -5.23
C LEU A 137 -3.46 -11.27 -5.43
N MET A 138 -4.26 -11.60 -4.41
CA MET A 138 -5.72 -11.51 -4.48
C MET A 138 -6.20 -10.05 -4.47
N PRO A 139 -5.73 -9.16 -3.59
CA PRO A 139 -6.02 -7.74 -3.66
C PRO A 139 -5.71 -7.12 -5.03
N LEU A 140 -4.53 -7.39 -5.59
CA LEU A 140 -4.11 -6.85 -6.88
C LEU A 140 -4.96 -7.38 -8.05
N GLU A 141 -5.34 -8.65 -8.02
CA GLU A 141 -6.11 -9.27 -9.11
C GLU A 141 -7.61 -9.00 -9.01
N ARG A 142 -8.18 -9.17 -7.82
CA ARG A 142 -9.63 -9.14 -7.59
C ARG A 142 -10.14 -7.83 -7.00
N GLY A 143 -9.27 -7.02 -6.42
CA GLY A 143 -9.68 -5.84 -5.66
C GLY A 143 -10.29 -6.17 -4.30
N LEU A 144 -10.07 -7.38 -3.79
CA LEU A 144 -10.68 -7.90 -2.57
C LEU A 144 -9.62 -8.49 -1.64
N ILE A 145 -9.79 -8.24 -0.34
CA ILE A 145 -9.03 -8.86 0.74
C ILE A 145 -9.99 -9.80 1.46
N TYR A 146 -9.73 -11.11 1.39
CA TYR A 146 -10.51 -12.10 2.11
C TYR A 146 -10.10 -12.14 3.57
N ILE A 147 -11.07 -12.06 4.47
CA ILE A 147 -10.85 -12.06 5.92
C ILE A 147 -11.63 -13.23 6.53
N PRO A 148 -10.93 -14.29 6.96
CA PRO A 148 -11.57 -15.45 7.60
C PRO A 148 -12.39 -15.04 8.82
N ARG A 149 -13.58 -15.61 8.92
CA ARG A 149 -14.57 -15.38 10.00
C ARG A 149 -15.19 -13.99 10.03
N PHE A 150 -14.70 -13.01 9.30
CA PHE A 150 -15.35 -11.70 9.18
C PHE A 150 -16.74 -11.86 8.59
N GLU A 151 -17.76 -11.23 9.20
CA GLU A 151 -19.16 -11.37 8.76
C GLU A 151 -19.37 -10.89 7.31
N GLY A 152 -18.64 -9.88 6.86
CA GLY A 152 -18.63 -9.40 5.49
C GLY A 152 -17.80 -10.26 4.52
N GLY A 153 -17.01 -11.20 5.02
CA GLY A 153 -16.15 -12.10 4.26
C GLY A 153 -14.95 -11.42 3.58
N THR A 154 -15.16 -10.21 3.04
CA THR A 154 -14.13 -9.48 2.29
C THR A 154 -14.18 -7.99 2.56
N ILE A 155 -13.03 -7.32 2.34
CA ILE A 155 -12.91 -5.85 2.23
C ILE A 155 -12.43 -5.52 0.82
N GLY A 156 -12.84 -4.37 0.30
CA GLY A 156 -12.48 -3.89 -1.03
C GLY A 156 -13.65 -3.93 -2.01
N ILE A 157 -13.33 -3.74 -3.29
CA ILE A 157 -14.30 -3.67 -4.37
C ILE A 157 -13.79 -4.36 -5.62
N SER A 158 -14.60 -5.26 -6.21
CA SER A 158 -14.20 -6.01 -7.40
C SER A 158 -14.22 -5.19 -8.69
N ASP A 159 -15.05 -4.14 -8.75
CA ASP A 159 -15.08 -3.25 -9.91
C ASP A 159 -13.79 -2.45 -10.01
N TRP A 160 -12.99 -2.73 -11.05
CA TRP A 160 -11.67 -2.14 -11.26
C TRP A 160 -11.67 -0.60 -11.32
N ARG A 161 -12.77 0.02 -11.70
CA ARG A 161 -12.90 1.49 -11.80
C ARG A 161 -12.79 2.20 -10.46
N PHE A 162 -13.10 1.49 -9.40
CA PHE A 162 -13.11 2.02 -8.03
C PHE A 162 -11.98 1.48 -7.16
N ARG A 163 -11.18 0.53 -7.67
CA ARG A 163 -10.06 -0.04 -6.91
C ARG A 163 -9.00 1.02 -6.62
N PRO A 164 -8.20 0.87 -5.56
CA PRO A 164 -7.04 1.74 -5.33
C PRO A 164 -6.13 1.79 -6.56
N ILE A 165 -5.53 2.96 -6.82
CA ILE A 165 -4.45 3.09 -7.80
C ILE A 165 -3.19 2.55 -7.14
N VAL A 166 -2.80 1.33 -7.49
CA VAL A 166 -1.63 0.69 -6.88
C VAL A 166 -0.38 0.97 -7.68
N ILE A 167 0.62 1.56 -7.01
CA ILE A 167 1.95 1.83 -7.58
C ILE A 167 2.99 1.12 -6.72
N THR A 168 3.71 0.20 -7.33
CA THR A 168 4.76 -0.59 -6.70
C THR A 168 6.11 -0.08 -7.20
N THR A 169 7.05 0.17 -6.30
CA THR A 169 8.42 0.52 -6.66
C THR A 169 9.40 -0.60 -6.32
N SER A 170 10.44 -0.76 -7.13
CA SER A 170 11.50 -1.72 -6.89
C SER A 170 12.86 -1.16 -7.32
N ASN A 171 13.90 -1.47 -6.56
CA ASN A 171 15.28 -1.17 -6.93
C ASN A 171 15.99 -2.36 -7.60
N ASP A 172 15.33 -3.51 -7.71
CA ASP A 172 15.87 -4.78 -8.28
C ASP A 172 17.16 -5.28 -7.58
N LEU A 173 17.39 -4.86 -6.32
CA LEU A 173 18.70 -5.05 -5.67
C LEU A 173 18.76 -6.22 -4.69
N ARG A 174 17.65 -6.56 -4.01
CA ARG A 174 17.68 -7.57 -2.94
C ARG A 174 17.20 -8.93 -3.39
N HIS A 175 16.00 -9.02 -3.92
CA HIS A 175 15.51 -10.25 -4.50
C HIS A 175 14.69 -9.99 -5.76
N LYS A 176 14.59 -11.01 -6.60
CA LYS A 176 13.77 -10.97 -7.79
C LYS A 176 12.31 -11.21 -7.39
N LEU A 177 11.43 -10.27 -7.70
CA LEU A 177 10.00 -10.42 -7.48
C LEU A 177 9.45 -11.66 -8.17
N SER A 178 8.48 -12.32 -7.56
CA SER A 178 7.88 -13.53 -8.09
C SER A 178 7.12 -13.27 -9.40
N SER A 179 7.12 -14.24 -10.29
CA SER A 179 6.39 -14.15 -11.56
C SER A 179 4.88 -13.91 -11.37
N PRO A 180 4.19 -14.56 -10.40
CA PRO A 180 2.80 -14.26 -10.10
C PRO A 180 2.56 -12.80 -9.68
N PHE A 181 3.46 -12.22 -8.88
CA PHE A 181 3.36 -10.83 -8.45
C PHE A 181 3.56 -9.87 -9.64
N ILE A 182 4.63 -10.05 -10.42
CA ILE A 182 4.92 -9.23 -11.60
C ILE A 182 3.78 -9.28 -12.62
N SER A 183 3.16 -10.46 -12.84
CA SER A 183 2.10 -10.63 -13.85
C SER A 183 0.85 -9.78 -13.59
N ARG A 184 0.66 -9.28 -12.38
CA ARG A 184 -0.45 -8.41 -11.98
C ARG A 184 -0.17 -6.92 -12.17
N HIS A 185 1.02 -6.61 -12.68
CA HIS A 185 1.46 -5.23 -12.89
C HIS A 185 1.61 -4.89 -14.38
N VAL A 186 1.49 -3.62 -14.68
CA VAL A 186 2.06 -3.00 -15.87
C VAL A 186 3.44 -2.49 -15.49
N PHE A 187 4.45 -2.82 -16.27
CA PHE A 187 5.84 -2.55 -15.95
C PHE A 187 6.35 -1.26 -16.64
N SER A 188 7.11 -0.47 -15.89
CA SER A 188 7.89 0.66 -16.42
C SER A 188 9.24 0.75 -15.75
N ARG A 189 10.25 1.15 -16.50
CA ARG A 189 11.58 1.39 -15.98
C ARG A 189 11.89 2.87 -15.97
N PHE A 190 12.28 3.40 -14.81
CA PHE A 190 12.77 4.76 -14.65
C PHE A 190 14.30 4.76 -14.80
N ALA A 191 14.79 5.39 -15.84
CA ALA A 191 16.22 5.64 -15.99
C ALA A 191 16.69 6.69 -14.99
N SER A 192 17.98 6.69 -14.69
CA SER A 192 18.60 7.82 -13.97
C SER A 192 18.38 9.10 -14.78
N PRO A 193 18.06 10.22 -14.14
CA PRO A 193 17.93 11.48 -14.86
C PRO A 193 19.28 11.90 -15.46
N SER A 194 19.27 12.55 -16.63
CA SER A 194 20.48 13.16 -17.18
C SER A 194 20.99 14.28 -16.28
N LEU A 195 22.25 14.68 -16.43
CA LEU A 195 22.85 15.80 -15.68
C LEU A 195 21.99 17.08 -15.81
N VAL A 196 21.52 17.38 -17.01
CA VAL A 196 20.67 18.56 -17.28
C VAL A 196 19.38 18.47 -16.47
N LYS A 197 18.76 17.28 -16.41
CA LYS A 197 17.53 17.06 -15.66
C LYS A 197 17.74 17.11 -14.14
N GLU A 198 18.87 16.62 -13.65
CA GLU A 198 19.23 16.75 -12.23
C GLU A 198 19.37 18.21 -11.81
N LEU A 199 20.05 19.04 -12.62
CA LEU A 199 20.18 20.46 -12.38
C LEU A 199 18.84 21.20 -12.42
N GLU A 200 17.96 20.83 -13.34
CA GLU A 200 16.59 21.36 -13.40
C GLU A 200 15.80 21.00 -12.13
N ILE A 201 15.89 19.76 -11.65
CA ILE A 201 15.27 19.31 -10.41
C ILE A 201 15.80 20.11 -9.21
N LEU A 202 17.13 20.28 -9.13
CA LEU A 202 17.78 21.06 -8.06
C LEU A 202 17.31 22.51 -8.05
N SER A 203 17.25 23.16 -9.22
CA SER A 203 16.79 24.55 -9.35
C SER A 203 15.32 24.71 -8.97
N THR A 204 14.49 23.75 -9.35
CA THR A 204 13.04 23.76 -9.06
C THR A 204 12.74 23.54 -7.57
N ARG A 205 13.45 22.59 -6.94
CA ARG A 205 13.28 22.28 -5.51
C ARG A 205 13.90 23.33 -4.59
N ASN A 206 15.00 23.95 -5.01
CA ASN A 206 15.69 24.96 -4.23
C ASN A 206 15.61 26.34 -4.90
N LYS A 207 14.51 27.04 -4.70
CA LYS A 207 14.27 28.39 -5.24
C LYS A 207 15.32 29.43 -4.83
N ARG A 208 16.18 29.12 -3.84
CA ARG A 208 17.31 29.98 -3.39
C ARG A 208 18.64 29.59 -4.04
N ALA A 209 18.66 28.57 -4.90
CA ALA A 209 19.88 28.16 -5.60
C ALA A 209 20.34 29.26 -6.54
N THR A 210 21.58 29.72 -6.35
CA THR A 210 22.25 30.68 -7.24
C THR A 210 22.97 29.93 -8.35
N SER A 211 23.37 30.64 -9.42
CA SER A 211 24.20 30.09 -10.49
C SER A 211 25.49 29.45 -9.98
N ALA A 212 26.09 30.01 -8.91
CA ALA A 212 27.29 29.45 -8.28
C ALA A 212 27.00 28.09 -7.59
N HIS A 213 25.85 27.97 -6.94
CA HIS A 213 25.40 26.69 -6.34
C HIS A 213 25.18 25.61 -7.42
N LEU A 214 24.54 25.99 -8.55
CA LEU A 214 24.32 25.06 -9.65
C LEU A 214 25.65 24.65 -10.33
N ALA A 215 26.59 25.55 -10.53
CA ALA A 215 27.90 25.23 -11.07
C ALA A 215 28.71 24.29 -10.14
N LEU A 216 28.61 24.46 -8.83
CA LEU A 216 29.19 23.52 -7.87
C LEU A 216 28.52 22.16 -7.91
N ALA A 217 27.17 22.14 -7.97
CA ALA A 217 26.41 20.90 -8.08
C ALA A 217 26.76 20.12 -9.36
N THR A 218 26.91 20.79 -10.49
CA THR A 218 27.40 20.18 -11.76
C THR A 218 28.71 19.44 -11.54
N LYS A 219 29.73 20.13 -11.00
CA LYS A 219 31.03 19.52 -10.75
C LYS A 219 30.98 18.31 -9.81
N LEU A 220 30.14 18.37 -8.76
CA LEU A 220 29.97 17.28 -7.83
C LEU A 220 29.27 16.08 -8.48
N ILE A 221 28.20 16.31 -9.26
CA ILE A 221 27.47 15.26 -9.95
C ILE A 221 28.37 14.56 -10.98
N ASP A 222 29.11 15.33 -11.80
CA ASP A 222 30.06 14.78 -12.77
C ASP A 222 31.15 13.93 -12.09
N ALA A 223 31.69 14.40 -10.97
CA ALA A 223 32.68 13.64 -10.23
C ALA A 223 32.12 12.32 -9.67
N VAL A 224 30.89 12.34 -9.13
CA VAL A 224 30.22 11.15 -8.60
C VAL A 224 29.86 10.16 -9.72
N ARG A 225 29.39 10.65 -10.87
CA ARG A 225 29.09 9.82 -12.04
C ARG A 225 30.34 9.16 -12.60
N GLY A 226 31.44 9.93 -12.73
CA GLY A 226 32.72 9.38 -13.16
C GLY A 226 33.23 8.25 -12.25
N ILE A 227 33.05 8.37 -10.93
CA ILE A 227 33.41 7.31 -9.97
C ILE A 227 32.48 6.11 -10.10
N ALA A 228 31.18 6.33 -10.33
CA ALA A 228 30.15 5.28 -10.42
C ALA A 228 30.07 4.60 -11.79
N GLY A 229 30.81 5.07 -12.81
CA GLY A 229 30.72 4.56 -14.19
C GLY A 229 29.35 4.77 -14.83
N ILE A 230 28.64 5.81 -14.44
CA ILE A 230 27.30 6.14 -14.97
C ILE A 230 27.54 7.09 -16.17
N GLU A 231 27.26 6.57 -17.37
CA GLU A 231 27.25 7.36 -18.60
C GLU A 231 25.89 8.09 -18.75
N ASP A 232 25.90 9.24 -19.44
CA ASP A 232 24.70 10.07 -19.72
C ASP A 232 23.71 9.40 -20.69
#